data_188f394c8faffafe656c5beacbb0c951
#
_entry.id   188f394c8faffafe656c5beacbb0c951
#
_cell.length_a   1.000
_cell.length_b   1.000
_cell.length_c   1.000
_cell.angle_alpha   90.00
_cell.angle_beta   90.00
_cell.angle_gamma   90.00
#
_symmetry.space_group_name_H-M   'P 1'
#
loop_
_entity.id
_entity.type
_entity.pdbx_description
1 polymer ?
#
loop_
_entity_poly.entity_id
_entity_poly.type
_entity_poly.pdbx_seq_one_letter_code
_entity_poly.pdbx_strand_id
1 'polypeptide(L)'
;DGDHYRTRITHSIEVAQIARSIAKFLNLNEDLAETLSLAHDLGHTPFGHAGEDALNYCMNSYGGFDHNLQTLRIVMFLENKYFKFKGLNLTIETLEGLIKHNGPLKNTNLINKLIGLKSFKNKINFNTYPSLEAQISSISDDIAYNNHDIQDGINAKLFKLEELVEINFFKKIYKKYKKK
;
A
#
# COMPACT_ATOMS: atom_id res chain seq x y z
N ASP A 1 6.27 -15.71 17.62
CA ASP A 1 6.30 -14.59 18.52
C ASP A 1 7.75 -14.16 18.74
N GLY A 2 8.36 -13.46 17.88
CA GLY A 2 9.71 -12.96 18.05
C GLY A 2 9.96 -11.85 17.07
N ASP A 3 11.02 -11.10 17.34
CA ASP A 3 11.49 -9.97 16.54
C ASP A 3 11.92 -10.36 15.10
N HIS A 4 11.75 -11.64 14.74
CA HIS A 4 12.14 -12.19 13.45
C HIS A 4 11.05 -12.13 12.39
N TYR A 5 9.79 -11.92 12.78
CA TYR A 5 8.68 -11.86 11.83
C TYR A 5 8.16 -10.44 11.72
N ARG A 6 8.08 -9.96 10.50
CA ARG A 6 7.57 -8.62 10.23
C ARG A 6 6.07 -8.58 10.40
N THR A 7 5.60 -7.61 11.18
CA THR A 7 4.17 -7.31 11.33
C THR A 7 3.72 -6.33 10.25
N ARG A 8 2.42 -6.25 9.98
CA ARG A 8 1.86 -5.23 9.07
C ARG A 8 2.20 -3.81 9.51
N ILE A 9 2.20 -3.55 10.81
CA ILE A 9 2.56 -2.22 11.36
C ILE A 9 4.00 -1.87 11.02
N THR A 10 4.95 -2.79 11.24
CA THR A 10 6.36 -2.53 10.93
C THR A 10 6.60 -2.37 9.43
N HIS A 11 5.88 -3.12 8.58
CA HIS A 11 5.91 -2.94 7.14
C HIS A 11 5.40 -1.55 6.75
N SER A 12 4.21 -1.14 7.18
CA SER A 12 3.65 0.17 6.85
C SER A 12 4.52 1.34 7.32
N ILE A 13 5.18 1.22 8.48
CA ILE A 13 6.13 2.23 8.97
C ILE A 13 7.36 2.32 8.05
N GLU A 14 7.88 1.19 7.59
CA GLU A 14 9.03 1.17 6.66
C GLU A 14 8.65 1.77 5.31
N VAL A 15 7.50 1.38 4.75
CA VAL A 15 6.97 1.98 3.51
C VAL A 15 6.85 3.50 3.67
N ALA A 16 6.32 3.97 4.81
CA ALA A 16 6.17 5.39 5.10
C ALA A 16 7.53 6.13 5.16
N GLN A 17 8.55 5.52 5.76
CA GLN A 17 9.90 6.12 5.83
C GLN A 17 10.54 6.23 4.44
N ILE A 18 10.39 5.20 3.60
CA ILE A 18 10.88 5.21 2.22
C ILE A 18 10.13 6.30 1.42
N ALA A 19 8.80 6.30 1.50
CA ALA A 19 7.95 7.25 0.78
C ALA A 19 8.26 8.71 1.16
N ARG A 20 8.40 9.02 2.45
CA ARG A 20 8.82 10.35 2.92
C ARG A 20 10.17 10.76 2.33
N SER A 21 11.13 9.83 2.33
CA SER A 21 12.48 10.11 1.81
C SER A 21 12.47 10.44 0.33
N ILE A 22 11.67 9.71 -0.47
CA ILE A 22 11.51 9.96 -1.90
C ILE A 22 10.73 11.25 -2.14
N ALA A 23 9.62 11.48 -1.42
CA ALA A 23 8.82 12.69 -1.53
C ALA A 23 9.64 13.94 -1.23
N LYS A 24 10.45 13.91 -0.17
CA LYS A 24 11.38 14.97 0.19
C LYS A 24 12.39 15.26 -0.91
N PHE A 25 13.01 14.21 -1.48
CA PHE A 25 13.97 14.37 -2.56
C PHE A 25 13.35 14.99 -3.82
N LEU A 26 12.09 14.66 -4.11
CA LEU A 26 11.35 15.17 -5.26
C LEU A 26 10.60 16.48 -4.98
N ASN A 27 10.73 17.05 -3.77
CA ASN A 27 10.03 18.26 -3.34
C ASN A 27 8.51 18.15 -3.44
N LEU A 28 7.96 17.00 -3.04
CA LEU A 28 6.54 16.69 -2.97
C LEU A 28 6.05 16.73 -1.52
N ASN A 29 4.74 16.53 -1.31
CA ASN A 29 4.14 16.56 0.02
C ASN A 29 4.50 15.29 0.81
N GLU A 30 5.47 15.41 1.75
CA GLU A 30 5.95 14.32 2.59
C GLU A 30 4.85 13.73 3.46
N ASP A 31 3.97 14.58 4.02
CA ASP A 31 2.94 14.14 4.95
C ASP A 31 1.82 13.38 4.24
N LEU A 32 1.50 13.75 3.00
CA LEU A 32 0.56 12.99 2.17
C LEU A 32 1.14 11.62 1.80
N ALA A 33 2.41 11.57 1.37
CA ALA A 33 3.09 10.31 1.04
C ALA A 33 3.15 9.37 2.25
N GLU A 34 3.49 9.88 3.44
CA GLU A 34 3.48 9.11 4.69
C GLU A 34 2.08 8.60 5.04
N THR A 35 1.07 9.47 5.00
CA THR A 35 -0.31 9.11 5.32
C THR A 35 -0.83 7.99 4.45
N LEU A 36 -0.57 8.07 3.14
CA LEU A 36 -0.95 7.03 2.17
C LEU A 36 -0.25 5.70 2.49
N SER A 37 1.04 5.76 2.77
CA SER A 37 1.84 4.58 3.10
C SER A 37 1.44 3.91 4.41
N LEU A 38 1.04 4.68 5.42
CA LEU A 38 0.55 4.12 6.68
C LEU A 38 -0.83 3.46 6.55
N ALA A 39 -1.65 3.91 5.61
CA ALA A 39 -3.05 3.49 5.51
C ALA A 39 -3.33 2.50 4.37
N HIS A 40 -2.40 2.26 3.43
CA HIS A 40 -2.66 1.47 2.23
C HIS A 40 -3.17 0.06 2.52
N ASP A 41 -2.63 -0.58 3.56
CA ASP A 41 -2.88 -1.98 3.92
C ASP A 41 -3.99 -2.20 4.96
N LEU A 42 -4.69 -1.16 5.41
CA LEU A 42 -5.71 -1.27 6.47
C LEU A 42 -6.84 -2.26 6.13
N GLY A 43 -7.20 -2.38 4.86
CA GLY A 43 -8.27 -3.25 4.38
C GLY A 43 -7.81 -4.66 3.99
N HIS A 44 -6.53 -4.96 4.08
CA HIS A 44 -5.99 -6.23 3.60
C HIS A 44 -6.44 -7.43 4.45
N THR A 45 -6.74 -8.55 3.79
CA THR A 45 -7.20 -9.79 4.43
C THR A 45 -6.09 -10.54 5.15
N PRO A 46 -6.41 -11.42 6.11
CA PRO A 46 -5.49 -12.45 6.55
C PRO A 46 -5.04 -13.32 5.37
N PHE A 47 -3.82 -13.81 5.41
CA PHE A 47 -3.18 -14.63 4.36
C PHE A 47 -2.93 -13.91 3.02
N GLY A 48 -2.81 -12.58 3.03
CA GLY A 48 -2.44 -11.79 1.87
C GLY A 48 -3.40 -11.95 0.67
N HIS A 49 -2.86 -11.97 -0.53
CA HIS A 49 -3.65 -12.09 -1.76
C HIS A 49 -4.43 -13.41 -1.86
N ALA A 50 -3.89 -14.52 -1.33
CA ALA A 50 -4.63 -15.79 -1.31
C ALA A 50 -5.91 -15.69 -0.46
N GLY A 51 -5.85 -14.96 0.66
CA GLY A 51 -7.02 -14.67 1.49
C GLY A 51 -7.99 -13.73 0.80
N GLU A 52 -7.48 -12.75 0.06
CA GLU A 52 -8.30 -11.83 -0.74
C GLU A 52 -9.05 -12.56 -1.85
N ASP A 53 -8.37 -13.42 -2.60
CA ASP A 53 -8.98 -14.23 -3.67
C ASP A 53 -10.09 -15.14 -3.11
N ALA A 54 -9.84 -15.80 -1.99
CA ALA A 54 -10.82 -16.65 -1.33
C ALA A 54 -12.03 -15.83 -0.86
N LEU A 55 -11.80 -14.69 -0.23
CA LEU A 55 -12.88 -13.81 0.23
C LEU A 55 -13.66 -13.21 -0.96
N ASN A 56 -12.99 -12.78 -2.01
CA ASN A 56 -13.63 -12.29 -3.23
C ASN A 56 -14.51 -13.35 -3.89
N TYR A 57 -14.03 -14.60 -3.94
CA TYR A 57 -14.83 -15.74 -4.42
C TYR A 57 -16.09 -15.94 -3.59
N CYS A 58 -15.95 -16.00 -2.26
CA CYS A 58 -17.09 -16.17 -1.35
C CYS A 58 -18.09 -15.01 -1.42
N MET A 59 -17.61 -13.80 -1.64
CA MET A 59 -18.42 -12.58 -1.71
C MET A 59 -18.97 -12.28 -3.10
N ASN A 60 -18.74 -13.13 -4.09
CA ASN A 60 -19.12 -12.86 -5.49
C ASN A 60 -20.60 -12.50 -5.66
N SER A 61 -21.51 -13.21 -4.99
CA SER A 61 -22.95 -12.92 -5.01
C SER A 61 -23.32 -11.56 -4.39
N TYR A 62 -22.42 -11.00 -3.58
CA TYR A 62 -22.58 -9.71 -2.90
C TYR A 62 -21.81 -8.57 -3.58
N GLY A 63 -21.10 -8.85 -4.66
CA GLY A 63 -20.33 -7.89 -5.45
C GLY A 63 -18.83 -8.05 -5.34
N GLY A 64 -18.33 -9.08 -4.64
CA GLY A 64 -16.93 -9.35 -4.47
C GLY A 64 -16.29 -8.63 -3.28
N PHE A 65 -14.97 -8.75 -3.20
CA PHE A 65 -14.14 -8.09 -2.21
C PHE A 65 -12.90 -7.46 -2.89
N ASP A 66 -12.46 -6.33 -2.37
CA ASP A 66 -11.25 -5.61 -2.79
C ASP A 66 -10.67 -4.89 -1.57
N HIS A 67 -9.39 -5.08 -1.28
CA HIS A 67 -8.76 -4.55 -0.08
C HIS A 67 -8.66 -3.01 -0.07
N ASN A 68 -8.48 -2.35 -1.22
CA ASN A 68 -8.45 -0.89 -1.30
C ASN A 68 -9.81 -0.29 -0.99
N LEU A 69 -10.90 -0.94 -1.47
CA LEU A 69 -12.26 -0.55 -1.11
C LEU A 69 -12.55 -0.79 0.37
N GLN A 70 -12.04 -1.87 0.94
CA GLN A 70 -12.18 -2.13 2.37
C GLN A 70 -11.40 -1.09 3.18
N THR A 71 -10.21 -0.69 2.74
CA THR A 71 -9.45 0.42 3.34
C THR A 71 -10.31 1.69 3.36
N LEU A 72 -10.93 2.07 2.24
CA LEU A 72 -11.83 3.22 2.21
C LEU A 72 -13.03 3.09 3.16
N ARG A 73 -13.65 1.90 3.23
CA ARG A 73 -14.74 1.67 4.19
C ARG A 73 -14.30 1.87 5.63
N ILE A 74 -13.11 1.37 5.97
CA ILE A 74 -12.55 1.55 7.31
C ILE A 74 -12.38 3.04 7.61
N VAL A 75 -11.63 3.76 6.80
CA VAL A 75 -11.29 5.17 7.09
C VAL A 75 -12.47 6.13 6.94
N MET A 76 -13.46 5.82 6.11
CA MET A 76 -14.62 6.69 5.88
C MET A 76 -15.81 6.42 6.81
N PHE A 77 -15.98 5.17 7.26
CA PHE A 77 -17.24 4.79 7.92
C PHE A 77 -17.08 3.94 9.19
N LEU A 78 -16.07 3.07 9.29
CA LEU A 78 -15.98 2.09 10.37
C LEU A 78 -15.19 2.62 11.57
N GLU A 79 -14.21 3.50 11.35
CA GLU A 79 -13.48 4.14 12.42
C GLU A 79 -14.36 5.15 13.16
N ASN A 80 -14.59 4.89 14.44
CA ASN A 80 -15.40 5.76 15.32
C ASN A 80 -14.51 6.59 16.26
N LYS A 81 -13.59 7.36 15.70
CA LYS A 81 -12.63 8.18 16.44
C LYS A 81 -13.24 9.49 16.95
N TYR A 82 -14.17 10.05 16.19
CA TYR A 82 -14.67 11.40 16.40
C TYR A 82 -16.18 11.43 16.63
N PHE A 83 -16.62 12.22 17.62
CA PHE A 83 -18.05 12.32 17.94
C PHE A 83 -18.87 13.03 16.85
N LYS A 84 -18.27 14.00 16.14
CA LYS A 84 -19.00 14.88 15.21
C LYS A 84 -19.20 14.30 13.81
N PHE A 85 -18.44 13.28 13.42
CA PHE A 85 -18.50 12.70 12.08
C PHE A 85 -18.07 11.23 12.08
N LYS A 86 -18.50 10.50 11.06
CA LYS A 86 -18.12 9.11 10.83
C LYS A 86 -16.73 9.06 10.20
N GLY A 87 -15.99 8.00 10.50
CA GLY A 87 -14.66 7.79 9.95
C GLY A 87 -13.62 8.80 10.45
N LEU A 88 -12.52 8.89 9.72
CA LEU A 88 -11.37 9.73 10.06
C LEU A 88 -11.42 11.13 9.45
N ASN A 89 -12.41 11.43 8.61
CA ASN A 89 -12.56 12.71 7.91
C ASN A 89 -11.29 13.12 7.12
N LEU A 90 -10.73 12.18 6.36
CA LEU A 90 -9.55 12.39 5.56
C LEU A 90 -9.81 13.31 4.36
N THR A 91 -8.75 13.92 3.83
CA THR A 91 -8.86 14.77 2.63
C THR A 91 -9.16 13.94 1.38
N ILE A 92 -9.64 14.60 0.34
CA ILE A 92 -9.98 13.93 -0.92
C ILE A 92 -8.75 13.35 -1.60
N GLU A 93 -7.61 14.00 -1.48
CA GLU A 93 -6.31 13.56 -2.01
C GLU A 93 -5.86 12.25 -1.35
N THR A 94 -6.06 12.14 -0.04
CA THR A 94 -5.79 10.90 0.70
C THR A 94 -6.71 9.78 0.25
N LEU A 95 -8.03 10.04 0.16
CA LEU A 95 -9.00 9.04 -0.29
C LEU A 95 -8.75 8.60 -1.73
N GLU A 96 -8.38 9.53 -2.61
CA GLU A 96 -8.01 9.22 -4.00
C GLU A 96 -6.76 8.34 -4.06
N GLY A 97 -5.73 8.69 -3.29
CA GLY A 97 -4.49 7.91 -3.25
C GLY A 97 -4.71 6.50 -2.73
N LEU A 98 -5.53 6.32 -1.71
CA LEU A 98 -5.84 5.00 -1.16
C LEU A 98 -6.61 4.11 -2.15
N ILE A 99 -7.65 4.64 -2.79
CA ILE A 99 -8.44 3.83 -3.74
C ILE A 99 -7.68 3.51 -5.03
N LYS A 100 -6.74 4.37 -5.41
CA LYS A 100 -5.92 4.21 -6.61
C LYS A 100 -4.51 3.69 -6.30
N HIS A 101 -4.31 3.07 -5.15
CA HIS A 101 -2.98 2.56 -4.78
C HIS A 101 -2.37 1.67 -5.87
N ASN A 102 -3.19 0.84 -6.51
CA ASN A 102 -2.81 -0.01 -7.64
C ASN A 102 -3.06 0.64 -9.03
N GLY A 103 -3.22 1.95 -9.09
CA GLY A 103 -3.42 2.70 -10.33
C GLY A 103 -4.88 3.04 -10.66
N PRO A 104 -5.17 3.41 -11.92
CA PRO A 104 -6.50 3.79 -12.36
C PRO A 104 -7.52 2.64 -12.23
N LEU A 105 -8.76 2.96 -11.84
CA LEU A 105 -9.82 1.97 -11.72
C LEU A 105 -10.57 1.83 -13.04
N LYS A 106 -10.60 0.61 -13.57
CA LYS A 106 -11.34 0.25 -14.79
C LYS A 106 -12.85 0.06 -14.53
N ASN A 107 -13.22 -0.33 -13.30
CA ASN A 107 -14.60 -0.60 -12.93
C ASN A 107 -14.95 0.06 -11.59
N THR A 108 -15.89 0.98 -11.62
CA THR A 108 -16.36 1.73 -10.44
C THR A 108 -17.65 1.19 -9.82
N ASN A 109 -18.18 0.08 -10.33
CA ASN A 109 -19.46 -0.48 -9.87
C ASN A 109 -19.42 -0.87 -8.39
N LEU A 110 -18.33 -1.49 -7.96
CA LEU A 110 -18.16 -1.90 -6.57
C LEU A 110 -18.03 -0.69 -5.63
N ILE A 111 -17.31 0.35 -6.06
CA ILE A 111 -17.22 1.62 -5.33
C ILE A 111 -18.60 2.23 -5.15
N ASN A 112 -19.38 2.27 -6.24
CA ASN A 112 -20.74 2.83 -6.20
C ASN A 112 -21.65 2.05 -5.24
N LYS A 113 -21.54 0.73 -5.22
CA LYS A 113 -22.35 -0.14 -4.37
C LYS A 113 -21.97 -0.03 -2.88
N LEU A 114 -20.68 0.04 -2.55
CA LEU A 114 -20.19 -0.05 -1.18
C LEU A 114 -20.00 1.30 -0.50
N ILE A 115 -19.62 2.32 -1.24
CA ILE A 115 -19.26 3.64 -0.70
C ILE A 115 -20.21 4.72 -1.18
N GLY A 116 -20.78 4.54 -2.37
CA GLY A 116 -21.61 5.52 -3.03
C GLY A 116 -20.77 6.58 -3.76
N LEU A 117 -20.78 6.55 -5.10
CA LEU A 117 -20.06 7.52 -5.94
C LEU A 117 -20.49 8.97 -5.67
N LYS A 118 -21.69 9.19 -5.09
CA LYS A 118 -22.16 10.52 -4.71
C LYS A 118 -21.20 11.24 -3.77
N SER A 119 -20.48 10.50 -2.91
CA SER A 119 -19.46 11.05 -2.01
C SER A 119 -18.25 11.61 -2.75
N PHE A 120 -17.97 11.11 -3.95
CA PHE A 120 -16.82 11.51 -4.78
C PHE A 120 -17.22 12.25 -6.06
N LYS A 121 -18.52 12.49 -6.28
CA LYS A 121 -19.02 13.05 -7.55
C LYS A 121 -18.28 14.34 -7.89
N ASN A 122 -17.63 14.34 -9.06
CA ASN A 122 -16.84 15.44 -9.60
C ASN A 122 -15.54 15.80 -8.84
N LYS A 123 -15.12 15.00 -7.85
CA LYS A 123 -13.89 15.27 -7.10
C LYS A 123 -12.75 14.31 -7.46
N ILE A 124 -13.06 13.07 -7.85
CA ILE A 124 -12.07 12.07 -8.25
C ILE A 124 -12.33 11.59 -9.66
N ASN A 125 -11.31 11.68 -10.51
CA ASN A 125 -11.33 11.04 -11.83
C ASN A 125 -10.71 9.64 -11.72
N PHE A 126 -11.52 8.61 -11.64
CA PHE A 126 -11.07 7.23 -11.45
C PHE A 126 -10.25 6.65 -12.60
N ASN A 127 -10.32 7.24 -13.79
CA ASN A 127 -9.64 6.75 -15.00
C ASN A 127 -8.20 7.27 -15.13
N THR A 128 -7.78 8.22 -14.28
CA THR A 128 -6.43 8.78 -14.30
C THR A 128 -5.57 8.14 -13.22
N TYR A 129 -4.25 8.22 -13.38
CA TYR A 129 -3.32 7.88 -12.31
C TYR A 129 -3.52 8.79 -11.10
N PRO A 130 -3.20 8.33 -9.87
CA PRO A 130 -3.26 9.14 -8.67
C PRO A 130 -2.15 10.20 -8.65
N SER A 131 -2.14 11.03 -7.59
CA SER A 131 -1.05 12.00 -7.35
C SER A 131 0.32 11.34 -7.32
N LEU A 132 1.38 12.12 -7.48
CA LEU A 132 2.75 11.63 -7.41
C LEU A 132 3.07 11.04 -6.04
N GLU A 133 2.54 11.61 -4.97
CA GLU A 133 2.69 11.09 -3.61
C GLU A 133 2.10 9.68 -3.45
N ALA A 134 0.95 9.42 -4.06
CA ALA A 134 0.34 8.11 -4.05
C ALA A 134 1.13 7.10 -4.91
N GLN A 135 1.67 7.52 -6.04
CA GLN A 135 2.57 6.69 -6.84
C GLN A 135 3.86 6.36 -6.10
N ILE A 136 4.41 7.33 -5.35
CA ILE A 136 5.58 7.11 -4.48
C ILE A 136 5.24 6.11 -3.37
N SER A 137 4.07 6.21 -2.75
CA SER A 137 3.63 5.26 -1.73
C SER A 137 3.59 3.83 -2.29
N SER A 138 3.02 3.64 -3.49
CA SER A 138 2.98 2.34 -4.17
C SER A 138 4.37 1.79 -4.49
N ILE A 139 5.26 2.61 -5.06
CA ILE A 139 6.65 2.20 -5.35
C ILE A 139 7.41 1.87 -4.05
N SER A 140 7.15 2.61 -2.97
CA SER A 140 7.79 2.39 -1.67
C SER A 140 7.35 1.07 -1.04
N ASP A 141 6.10 0.69 -1.24
CA ASP A 141 5.57 -0.62 -0.86
C ASP A 141 6.30 -1.74 -1.60
N ASP A 142 6.42 -1.65 -2.93
CA ASP A 142 7.19 -2.60 -3.74
C ASP A 142 8.65 -2.71 -3.27
N ILE A 143 9.30 -1.59 -2.93
CA ILE A 143 10.68 -1.58 -2.44
C ILE A 143 10.78 -2.32 -1.09
N ALA A 144 9.89 -2.00 -0.14
CA ALA A 144 9.87 -2.64 1.17
C ALA A 144 9.60 -4.14 1.03
N TYR A 145 8.58 -4.53 0.27
CA TYR A 145 8.20 -5.91 0.03
C TYR A 145 9.35 -6.73 -0.57
N ASN A 146 9.95 -6.24 -1.66
CA ASN A 146 11.07 -6.95 -2.32
C ASN A 146 12.28 -7.10 -1.39
N ASN A 147 12.59 -6.10 -0.56
CA ASN A 147 13.67 -6.20 0.41
C ASN A 147 13.39 -7.25 1.49
N HIS A 148 12.13 -7.38 1.93
CA HIS A 148 11.74 -8.42 2.87
C HIS A 148 11.84 -9.81 2.28
N ASP A 149 11.36 -10.01 1.07
CA ASP A 149 11.42 -11.28 0.38
C ASP A 149 12.87 -11.76 0.19
N ILE A 150 13.78 -10.84 -0.13
CA ILE A 150 15.20 -11.13 -0.22
C ILE A 150 15.76 -11.56 1.14
N GLN A 151 15.44 -10.81 2.19
CA GLN A 151 15.90 -11.12 3.54
C GLN A 151 15.36 -12.47 4.03
N ASP A 152 14.08 -12.71 3.81
CA ASP A 152 13.42 -13.96 4.19
C ASP A 152 13.96 -15.15 3.40
N GLY A 153 14.24 -14.98 2.12
CA GLY A 153 14.88 -15.99 1.28
C GLY A 153 16.27 -16.38 1.78
N ILE A 154 17.07 -15.39 2.19
CA ILE A 154 18.40 -15.65 2.78
C ILE A 154 18.26 -16.35 4.15
N ASN A 155 17.35 -15.88 5.00
CA ASN A 155 17.11 -16.47 6.34
C ASN A 155 16.59 -17.90 6.24
N ALA A 156 15.73 -18.18 5.26
CA ALA A 156 15.23 -19.51 4.95
C ALA A 156 16.24 -20.41 4.22
N LYS A 157 17.43 -19.88 3.90
CA LYS A 157 18.50 -20.57 3.14
C LYS A 157 18.07 -21.05 1.75
N LEU A 158 17.12 -20.34 1.12
CA LEU A 158 16.71 -20.61 -0.26
C LEU A 158 17.77 -20.21 -1.26
N PHE A 159 18.53 -19.16 -0.95
CA PHE A 159 19.68 -18.67 -1.69
C PHE A 159 20.66 -17.93 -0.77
N LYS A 160 21.88 -17.70 -1.25
CA LYS A 160 22.94 -16.98 -0.53
C LYS A 160 23.14 -15.58 -1.08
N LEU A 161 23.71 -14.69 -0.26
CA LEU A 161 24.05 -13.33 -0.69
C LEU A 161 25.00 -13.30 -1.90
N GLU A 162 25.93 -14.28 -1.99
CA GLU A 162 26.87 -14.42 -3.10
C GLU A 162 26.15 -14.63 -4.43
N GLU A 163 25.03 -15.39 -4.44
CA GLU A 163 24.22 -15.64 -5.62
C GLU A 163 23.51 -14.36 -6.09
N LEU A 164 23.04 -13.52 -5.15
CA LEU A 164 22.46 -12.21 -5.48
C LEU A 164 23.47 -11.28 -6.14
N VAL A 165 24.74 -11.35 -5.74
CA VAL A 165 25.81 -10.51 -6.31
C VAL A 165 26.14 -10.88 -7.77
N GLU A 166 25.70 -12.01 -8.27
CA GLU A 166 25.80 -12.37 -9.70
C GLU A 166 24.86 -11.52 -10.56
N ILE A 167 23.75 -11.02 -9.98
CA ILE A 167 22.81 -10.11 -10.65
C ILE A 167 23.46 -8.72 -10.79
N ASN A 168 23.50 -8.19 -12.01
CA ASN A 168 24.22 -6.93 -12.32
C ASN A 168 23.83 -5.74 -11.42
N PHE A 169 22.57 -5.64 -11.02
CA PHE A 169 22.09 -4.60 -10.13
C PHE A 169 22.75 -4.70 -8.74
N PHE A 170 22.67 -5.86 -8.10
CA PHE A 170 23.27 -6.10 -6.78
C PHE A 170 24.80 -6.05 -6.82
N LYS A 171 25.41 -6.53 -7.90
CA LYS A 171 26.87 -6.45 -8.11
C LYS A 171 27.39 -5.02 -8.08
N LYS A 172 26.66 -4.07 -8.68
CA LYS A 172 27.03 -2.64 -8.65
C LYS A 172 26.96 -2.07 -7.23
N ILE A 173 25.88 -2.38 -6.50
CA ILE A 173 25.68 -1.93 -5.13
C ILE A 173 26.75 -2.53 -4.21
N TYR A 174 26.94 -3.85 -4.26
CA TYR A 174 27.90 -4.56 -3.45
C TYR A 174 29.33 -4.01 -3.63
N LYS A 175 29.76 -3.79 -4.87
CA LYS A 175 31.07 -3.19 -5.16
C LYS A 175 31.23 -1.80 -4.57
N LYS A 176 30.17 -0.99 -4.53
CA LYS A 176 30.19 0.36 -3.98
C LYS A 176 30.37 0.35 -2.45
N TYR A 177 29.76 -0.61 -1.75
CA TYR A 177 29.75 -0.64 -0.28
C TYR A 177 30.80 -1.58 0.35
N LYS A 178 31.32 -2.57 -0.39
CA LYS A 178 32.41 -3.46 0.08
C LYS A 178 33.74 -2.71 0.34
N LYS A 179 33.90 -1.49 -0.16
CA LYS A 179 35.11 -0.67 0.00
C LYS A 179 35.11 0.17 1.28
N LYS A 180 34.11 0.00 2.14
CA LYS A 180 34.05 0.58 3.49
C LYS A 180 34.20 -0.52 4.54
#